data_825087bc4663d6f505667a6fcd07c15b
#
_entry.id   825087bc4663d6f505667a6fcd07c15b
#
_cell.length_a   1.000
_cell.length_b   1.000
_cell.length_c   1.000
_cell.angle_alpha   90.00
_cell.angle_beta   90.00
_cell.angle_gamma   90.00
#
_symmetry.space_group_name_H-M   'P 1'
#
loop_
_entity.id
_entity.type
_entity.pdbx_description
1 polymer ?
#
loop_
_entity_poly.entity_id
_entity_poly.type
_entity_poly.pdbx_seq_one_letter_code
_entity_poly.pdbx_strand_id
1 'polypeptide(L)'
;MTNSVVIGAGWHPGLFRQEATQLLESFEFVHAHALVCSASDVLRLISRSSLISEVLSPGDIVPVENAIETISEAFLALNLSGSVAVKSSRTGEKIEGWSSREIAGEIGGKLVEAGRKIDLTNPDITLRIHLLAPSNRSIHPHEFDAEPVV
;
A
#
# COMPACT_ATOMS: atom_id res chain seq x y z
N MET A 1 -17.81 3.61 1.81
CA MET A 1 -16.99 3.00 2.87
C MET A 1 -15.53 3.05 2.49
N THR A 2 -14.72 3.54 3.38
CA THR A 2 -13.28 3.61 3.16
C THR A 2 -12.62 2.32 3.64
N ASN A 3 -11.88 1.68 2.76
CA ASN A 3 -11.07 0.53 3.11
C ASN A 3 -9.71 0.99 3.62
N SER A 4 -9.09 0.14 4.41
CA SER A 4 -7.72 0.32 4.87
C SER A 4 -6.88 -0.87 4.42
N VAL A 5 -5.65 -0.59 4.05
CA VAL A 5 -4.68 -1.62 3.70
C VAL A 5 -3.65 -1.71 4.83
N VAL A 6 -3.45 -2.88 5.34
CA VAL A 6 -2.49 -3.15 6.42
C VAL A 6 -1.34 -3.98 5.88
N ILE A 7 -0.13 -3.48 6.05
CA ILE A 7 1.10 -4.16 5.66
C ILE A 7 1.72 -4.78 6.90
N GLY A 8 1.88 -6.09 6.89
CA GLY A 8 2.53 -6.81 7.96
C GLY A 8 4.05 -6.74 7.88
N ALA A 9 4.72 -7.02 9.01
CA ALA A 9 6.17 -7.11 9.06
C ALA A 9 6.68 -8.25 8.18
N GLY A 10 7.60 -7.95 7.28
CA GLY A 10 8.03 -8.88 6.23
C GLY A 10 8.82 -10.10 6.71
N TRP A 11 9.22 -10.13 7.98
CA TRP A 11 10.00 -11.23 8.52
C TRP A 11 9.15 -12.38 9.08
N HIS A 12 7.84 -12.17 9.26
CA HIS A 12 6.97 -13.20 9.85
C HIS A 12 5.55 -13.20 9.27
N PRO A 13 5.38 -13.54 7.98
CA PRO A 13 4.06 -13.51 7.34
C PRO A 13 3.06 -14.50 7.95
N GLY A 14 3.52 -15.65 8.41
CA GLY A 14 2.66 -16.65 9.04
C GLY A 14 2.03 -16.17 10.35
N LEU A 15 2.81 -15.50 11.18
CA LEU A 15 2.30 -14.93 12.42
C LEU A 15 1.35 -13.76 12.17
N PHE A 16 1.66 -12.92 11.19
CA PHE A 16 0.77 -11.83 10.79
C PHE A 16 -0.60 -12.36 10.35
N ARG A 17 -0.62 -13.40 9.51
CA ARG A 17 -1.84 -14.05 9.06
C ARG A 17 -2.63 -14.64 10.23
N GLN A 18 -1.96 -15.33 11.13
CA GLN A 18 -2.56 -15.93 12.30
C GLN A 18 -3.19 -14.90 13.22
N GLU A 19 -2.49 -13.82 13.50
CA GLU A 19 -2.94 -12.73 14.35
C GLU A 19 -4.14 -12.01 13.73
N ALA A 20 -4.09 -11.69 12.44
CA ALA A 20 -5.20 -11.08 11.74
C ALA A 20 -6.46 -11.94 11.78
N THR A 21 -6.32 -13.24 11.56
CA THR A 21 -7.43 -14.18 11.59
C THR A 21 -8.11 -14.22 12.96
N GLN A 22 -7.37 -14.04 14.03
CA GLN A 22 -7.91 -14.03 15.39
C GLN A 22 -8.56 -12.70 15.78
N LEU A 23 -8.05 -11.59 15.27
CA LEU A 23 -8.45 -10.25 15.69
C LEU A 23 -9.51 -9.60 14.81
N LEU A 24 -9.58 -9.97 13.54
CA LEU A 24 -10.43 -9.31 12.56
C LEU A 24 -11.66 -10.14 12.21
N GLU A 25 -12.77 -9.45 11.97
CA GLU A 25 -14.05 -10.09 11.62
C GLU A 25 -14.26 -10.15 10.10
N SER A 26 -13.88 -9.09 9.41
CA SER A 26 -14.09 -8.97 7.96
C SER A 26 -12.86 -8.39 7.30
N PHE A 27 -12.11 -9.23 6.63
CA PHE A 27 -10.87 -8.83 5.98
C PHE A 27 -10.55 -9.78 4.83
N GLU A 28 -9.65 -9.35 3.95
CA GLU A 28 -9.17 -10.13 2.82
C GLU A 28 -7.66 -9.99 2.70
N PHE A 29 -6.95 -11.12 2.62
CA PHE A 29 -5.53 -11.11 2.29
C PHE A 29 -5.36 -10.87 0.80
N VAL A 30 -4.62 -9.83 0.45
CA VAL A 30 -4.28 -9.49 -0.94
C VAL A 30 -2.84 -9.84 -1.27
N HIS A 31 -2.05 -10.17 -0.25
CA HIS A 31 -0.67 -10.56 -0.36
C HIS A 31 -0.27 -11.30 0.93
N ALA A 32 0.83 -12.06 0.90
CA ALA A 32 1.33 -12.73 2.10
C ALA A 32 1.61 -11.75 3.26
N HIS A 33 1.90 -10.50 2.93
CA HIS A 33 2.24 -9.46 3.89
C HIS A 33 1.21 -8.33 3.95
N ALA A 34 0.05 -8.47 3.33
CA ALA A 34 -0.93 -7.39 3.28
C ALA A 34 -2.37 -7.87 3.29
N LEU A 35 -3.23 -7.11 3.94
CA LEU A 35 -4.66 -7.35 3.96
C LEU A 35 -5.44 -6.06 3.79
N VAL A 36 -6.69 -6.20 3.36
CA VAL A 36 -7.66 -5.10 3.29
C VAL A 36 -8.73 -5.35 4.34
N CYS A 37 -9.07 -4.33 5.09
CA CYS A 37 -10.11 -4.41 6.12
C CYS A 37 -10.81 -3.07 6.31
N SER A 38 -11.81 -3.05 7.18
CA SER A 38 -12.50 -1.81 7.55
C SER A 38 -11.69 -0.97 8.53
N ALA A 39 -12.03 0.30 8.64
CA ALA A 39 -11.38 1.21 9.58
C ALA A 39 -11.51 0.76 11.04
N SER A 40 -12.64 0.17 11.42
CA SER A 40 -12.85 -0.35 12.78
C SER A 40 -11.94 -1.55 13.07
N ASP A 41 -11.75 -2.43 12.09
CA ASP A 41 -10.85 -3.57 12.21
C ASP A 41 -9.38 -3.13 12.29
N VAL A 42 -9.01 -2.07 11.55
CA VAL A 42 -7.67 -1.47 11.65
C VAL A 42 -7.35 -1.05 13.06
N LEU A 43 -8.26 -0.35 13.74
CA LEU A 43 -8.05 0.09 15.13
C LEU A 43 -7.84 -1.08 16.08
N ARG A 44 -8.61 -2.15 15.90
CA ARG A 44 -8.47 -3.37 16.68
C ARG A 44 -7.11 -4.03 16.47
N LEU A 45 -6.66 -4.09 15.23
CA LEU A 45 -5.38 -4.68 14.88
C LEU A 45 -4.21 -3.84 15.41
N ILE A 46 -4.24 -2.52 15.21
CA ILE A 46 -3.20 -1.59 15.70
C ILE A 46 -3.02 -1.69 17.21
N SER A 47 -4.12 -1.79 17.96
CA SER A 47 -4.06 -1.81 19.42
C SER A 47 -3.48 -3.10 20.01
N ARG A 48 -3.43 -4.18 19.25
CA ARG A 48 -3.04 -5.51 19.74
C ARG A 48 -1.91 -6.19 19.01
N SER A 49 -1.59 -5.74 17.79
CA SER A 49 -0.57 -6.36 16.96
C SER A 49 0.78 -5.69 17.11
N SER A 50 1.84 -6.50 17.17
CA SER A 50 3.23 -6.04 17.04
C SER A 50 3.80 -6.35 15.66
N LEU A 51 3.00 -6.91 14.74
CA LEU A 51 3.44 -7.40 13.44
C LEU A 51 3.01 -6.51 12.28
N ILE A 52 2.59 -5.27 12.57
CA ILE A 52 2.21 -4.30 11.56
C ILE A 52 3.41 -3.41 11.23
N SER A 53 3.70 -3.28 9.94
CA SER A 53 4.72 -2.37 9.44
C SER A 53 4.15 -1.01 9.06
N GLU A 54 3.01 -1.01 8.36
CA GLU A 54 2.40 0.20 7.83
C GLU A 54 0.89 0.03 7.68
N VAL A 55 0.16 1.11 7.84
CA VAL A 55 -1.27 1.17 7.58
C VAL A 55 -1.56 2.31 6.62
N LEU A 56 -2.25 2.00 5.53
CA LEU A 56 -2.72 2.97 4.55
C LEU A 56 -4.23 3.13 4.75
N SER A 57 -4.65 4.25 5.33
CA SER A 57 -6.04 4.50 5.66
C SER A 57 -6.42 5.96 5.34
N PRO A 58 -7.29 6.24 4.37
CA PRO A 58 -7.85 5.27 3.43
C PRO A 58 -6.78 4.67 2.53
N GLY A 59 -7.02 3.45 2.06
CA GLY A 59 -6.09 2.76 1.18
C GLY A 59 -6.81 1.90 0.17
N ASP A 60 -6.17 1.64 -0.95
CA ASP A 60 -6.72 0.84 -2.03
C ASP A 60 -5.63 0.00 -2.69
N ILE A 61 -6.04 -1.04 -3.39
CA ILE A 61 -5.13 -1.94 -4.10
C ILE A 61 -5.30 -1.71 -5.59
N VAL A 62 -4.17 -1.49 -6.27
CA VAL A 62 -4.14 -1.21 -7.71
C VAL A 62 -3.12 -2.14 -8.36
N PRO A 63 -3.44 -2.77 -9.51
CA PRO A 63 -2.47 -3.54 -10.28
C PRO A 63 -1.29 -2.65 -10.73
N VAL A 64 -0.09 -3.18 -10.68
CA VAL A 64 1.12 -2.41 -10.97
C VAL A 64 1.18 -1.89 -12.41
N GLU A 65 0.64 -2.64 -13.38
CA GLU A 65 0.66 -2.25 -14.79
C GLU A 65 -0.02 -0.90 -15.04
N ASN A 66 -1.05 -0.59 -14.26
CA ASN A 66 -1.84 0.64 -14.41
C ASN A 66 -1.67 1.59 -13.23
N ALA A 67 -0.75 1.30 -12.32
CA ALA A 67 -0.64 2.00 -11.05
C ALA A 67 -0.41 3.50 -11.22
N ILE A 68 0.51 3.89 -12.10
CA ILE A 68 0.88 5.29 -12.28
C ILE A 68 -0.32 6.13 -12.67
N GLU A 69 -1.07 5.71 -13.68
CA GLU A 69 -2.25 6.44 -14.13
C GLU A 69 -3.40 6.36 -13.14
N THR A 70 -3.69 5.17 -12.66
CA THR A 70 -4.81 4.95 -11.73
C THR A 70 -4.64 5.72 -10.43
N ILE A 71 -3.46 5.69 -9.84
CA ILE A 71 -3.18 6.40 -8.59
C ILE A 71 -3.21 7.91 -8.82
N SER A 72 -2.57 8.38 -9.90
CA SER A 72 -2.55 9.81 -10.21
C SER A 72 -3.95 10.36 -10.43
N GLU A 73 -4.77 9.69 -11.22
CA GLU A 73 -6.16 10.09 -11.48
C GLU A 73 -7.00 10.05 -10.22
N ALA A 74 -6.89 8.99 -9.42
CA ALA A 74 -7.63 8.86 -8.18
C ALA A 74 -7.27 9.97 -7.18
N PHE A 75 -5.98 10.29 -7.05
CA PHE A 75 -5.53 11.35 -6.18
C PHE A 75 -6.04 12.72 -6.64
N LEU A 76 -5.93 13.01 -7.94
CA LEU A 76 -6.41 14.27 -8.50
C LEU A 76 -7.93 14.42 -8.36
N ALA A 77 -8.67 13.32 -8.44
CA ALA A 77 -10.12 13.31 -8.27
C ALA A 77 -10.56 13.69 -6.85
N LEU A 78 -9.71 13.48 -5.84
CA LEU A 78 -9.99 13.91 -4.48
C LEU A 78 -10.00 15.43 -4.32
N ASN A 79 -9.41 16.14 -5.25
CA ASN A 79 -9.40 17.60 -5.30
C ASN A 79 -8.92 18.27 -4.00
N LEU A 80 -7.91 17.68 -3.38
CA LEU A 80 -7.31 18.19 -2.16
C LEU A 80 -6.38 19.37 -2.46
N SER A 81 -6.38 20.37 -1.60
CA SER A 81 -5.50 21.53 -1.74
C SER A 81 -4.21 21.35 -0.94
N GLY A 82 -3.15 22.03 -1.37
CA GLY A 82 -1.87 22.02 -0.68
C GLY A 82 -0.76 21.33 -1.47
N SER A 83 0.44 21.41 -0.91
CA SER A 83 1.62 20.75 -1.47
C SER A 83 1.59 19.25 -1.19
N VAL A 84 2.20 18.46 -2.06
CA VAL A 84 2.15 17.00 -2.03
C VAL A 84 3.57 16.42 -2.00
N ALA A 85 3.78 15.42 -1.19
CA ALA A 85 4.93 14.53 -1.31
C ALA A 85 4.44 13.13 -1.69
N VAL A 86 5.14 12.49 -2.61
CA VAL A 86 4.87 11.09 -2.97
C VAL A 86 5.99 10.25 -2.36
N LYS A 87 5.63 9.38 -1.44
CA LYS A 87 6.58 8.48 -0.77
C LYS A 87 6.29 7.05 -1.12
N SER A 88 7.34 6.29 -1.35
CA SER A 88 7.24 4.90 -1.78
C SER A 88 8.03 3.96 -0.89
N SER A 89 7.53 2.75 -0.77
CA SER A 89 8.18 1.66 -0.07
C SER A 89 7.84 0.35 -0.79
N ARG A 90 8.48 -0.73 -0.37
CA ARG A 90 8.27 -2.05 -0.98
C ARG A 90 8.34 -3.13 0.07
N THR A 91 7.50 -4.15 -0.07
CA THR A 91 7.60 -5.41 0.66
C THR A 91 7.85 -6.52 -0.35
N GLY A 92 8.79 -7.41 -0.03
CA GLY A 92 9.21 -8.50 -0.91
C GLY A 92 10.48 -8.16 -1.70
N GLU A 93 10.83 -9.03 -2.63
CA GLU A 93 12.04 -8.90 -3.41
C GLU A 93 11.92 -7.80 -4.47
N LYS A 94 13.06 -7.30 -4.91
CA LYS A 94 13.11 -6.32 -5.99
C LYS A 94 12.60 -6.95 -7.28
N ILE A 95 11.69 -6.26 -7.95
CA ILE A 95 11.10 -6.72 -9.20
C ILE A 95 11.81 -6.00 -10.35
N GLU A 96 12.27 -6.77 -11.33
CA GLU A 96 12.87 -6.21 -12.54
C GLU A 96 11.83 -5.38 -13.32
N GLY A 97 12.21 -4.18 -13.70
CA GLY A 97 11.34 -3.26 -14.42
C GLY A 97 10.39 -2.46 -13.55
N TRP A 98 10.30 -2.76 -12.26
CA TRP A 98 9.41 -2.06 -11.34
C TRP A 98 10.15 -1.64 -10.08
N SER A 99 10.41 -0.34 -9.96
CA SER A 99 10.99 0.26 -8.77
C SER A 99 9.94 1.13 -8.08
N SER A 100 9.76 0.95 -6.78
CA SER A 100 8.84 1.80 -6.01
C SER A 100 9.22 3.28 -6.13
N ARG A 101 10.52 3.56 -6.17
CA ARG A 101 11.05 4.92 -6.32
C ARG A 101 10.71 5.51 -7.69
N GLU A 102 10.84 4.73 -8.76
CA GLU A 102 10.51 5.17 -10.11
C GLU A 102 9.01 5.41 -10.26
N ILE A 103 8.20 4.51 -9.73
CA ILE A 103 6.72 4.67 -9.72
C ILE A 103 6.34 5.96 -9.01
N ALA A 104 6.90 6.21 -7.82
CA ALA A 104 6.64 7.44 -7.08
C ALA A 104 7.08 8.68 -7.85
N GLY A 105 8.24 8.62 -8.50
CA GLY A 105 8.75 9.72 -9.33
C GLY A 105 7.84 10.04 -10.52
N GLU A 106 7.35 9.03 -11.21
CA GLU A 106 6.43 9.23 -12.34
C GLU A 106 5.07 9.75 -11.90
N ILE A 107 4.55 9.27 -10.78
CA ILE A 107 3.31 9.82 -10.21
C ILE A 107 3.50 11.28 -9.81
N GLY A 108 4.60 11.61 -9.16
CA GLY A 108 4.95 12.99 -8.83
C GLY A 108 4.99 13.89 -10.07
N GLY A 109 5.60 13.41 -11.15
CA GLY A 109 5.63 14.11 -12.44
C GLY A 109 4.25 14.39 -13.00
N LYS A 110 3.36 13.40 -12.97
CA LYS A 110 1.97 13.58 -13.42
C LYS A 110 1.21 14.60 -12.55
N LEU A 111 1.46 14.62 -11.26
CA LEU A 111 0.83 15.61 -10.38
C LEU A 111 1.32 17.03 -10.69
N VAL A 112 2.60 17.19 -10.99
CA VAL A 112 3.16 18.48 -11.40
C VAL A 112 2.55 18.95 -12.72
N GLU A 113 2.43 18.06 -13.71
CA GLU A 113 1.78 18.37 -14.97
C GLU A 113 0.34 18.84 -14.79
N ALA A 114 -0.35 18.31 -13.78
CA ALA A 114 -1.71 18.70 -13.43
C ALA A 114 -1.77 19.98 -12.58
N GLY A 115 -0.65 20.65 -12.34
CA GLY A 115 -0.61 21.91 -11.60
C GLY A 115 -0.40 21.75 -10.09
N ARG A 116 -0.10 20.56 -9.62
CA ARG A 116 0.13 20.34 -8.19
C ARG A 116 1.56 20.70 -7.80
N LYS A 117 1.71 21.27 -6.62
CA LYS A 117 3.02 21.62 -6.06
C LYS A 117 3.58 20.42 -5.28
N ILE A 118 4.81 20.03 -5.60
CA ILE A 118 5.53 18.98 -4.87
C ILE A 118 6.46 19.61 -3.85
N ASP A 119 6.38 19.15 -2.61
CA ASP A 119 7.26 19.56 -1.52
C ASP A 119 7.64 18.31 -0.70
N LEU A 120 8.87 17.88 -0.83
CA LEU A 120 9.37 16.67 -0.16
C LEU A 120 9.80 16.93 1.28
N THR A 121 9.98 18.19 1.67
CA THR A 121 10.48 18.56 2.99
C THR A 121 9.35 18.83 3.98
N ASN A 122 8.36 19.59 3.55
CA ASN A 122 7.23 19.99 4.41
C ASN A 122 5.91 19.98 3.63
N PRO A 123 5.46 18.80 3.20
CA PRO A 123 4.23 18.69 2.42
C PRO A 123 2.99 18.88 3.30
N ASP A 124 1.93 19.43 2.70
CA ASP A 124 0.61 19.47 3.32
C ASP A 124 -0.05 18.10 3.26
N ILE A 125 0.22 17.33 2.21
CA ILE A 125 -0.36 16.01 1.95
C ILE A 125 0.76 15.04 1.57
N THR A 126 0.72 13.84 2.12
CA THR A 126 1.62 12.76 1.73
C THR A 126 0.82 11.64 1.05
N LEU A 127 1.13 11.38 -0.22
CA LEU A 127 0.62 10.24 -0.95
C LEU A 127 1.62 9.08 -0.76
N ARG A 128 1.18 8.04 -0.08
CA ARG A 128 2.01 6.87 0.19
C ARG A 128 1.69 5.75 -0.78
N ILE A 129 2.73 5.17 -1.35
CA ILE A 129 2.63 4.06 -2.29
C ILE A 129 3.47 2.92 -1.75
N HIS A 130 2.85 1.76 -1.61
CA HIS A 130 3.55 0.57 -1.13
C HIS A 130 3.48 -0.52 -2.19
N LEU A 131 4.62 -0.87 -2.76
CA LEU A 131 4.72 -1.92 -3.78
C LEU A 131 4.80 -3.28 -3.11
N LEU A 132 3.81 -4.12 -3.39
CA LEU A 132 3.75 -5.49 -2.89
C LEU A 132 4.33 -6.42 -3.95
N ALA A 133 5.57 -6.84 -3.77
CA ALA A 133 6.23 -7.74 -4.68
C ALA A 133 5.81 -9.19 -4.43
N PRO A 134 5.73 -10.04 -5.46
CA PRO A 134 5.49 -11.46 -5.26
C PRO A 134 6.53 -12.05 -4.30
N SER A 135 6.10 -12.89 -3.37
CA SER A 135 6.97 -13.50 -2.39
C SER A 135 7.26 -14.95 -2.77
N ASN A 136 8.54 -15.30 -2.85
CA ASN A 136 8.97 -16.68 -3.07
C ASN A 136 8.83 -17.55 -1.81
N ARG A 137 8.49 -16.94 -0.68
CA ARG A 137 8.34 -17.61 0.61
C ARG A 137 6.89 -17.66 1.07
N SER A 138 5.96 -17.74 0.15
CA SER A 138 4.55 -17.84 0.50
C SER A 138 4.26 -19.14 1.24
N ILE A 139 3.48 -19.04 2.30
CA ILE A 139 2.98 -20.22 3.04
C ILE A 139 1.93 -20.94 2.20
N HIS A 140 1.24 -20.21 1.35
CA HIS A 140 0.25 -20.73 0.43
C HIS A 140 0.55 -20.20 -0.98
N PRO A 141 1.52 -20.81 -1.69
CA PRO A 141 1.97 -20.30 -2.98
C PRO A 141 0.85 -20.10 -4.00
N HIS A 142 -0.13 -20.97 -3.98
CA HIS A 142 -1.27 -20.90 -4.88
C HIS A 142 -2.22 -19.72 -4.60
N GLU A 143 -2.21 -19.15 -3.38
CA GLU A 143 -3.04 -18.00 -3.02
C GLU A 143 -2.35 -16.68 -3.34
N PHE A 144 -1.02 -16.66 -3.32
CA PHE A 144 -0.23 -15.45 -3.44
C PHE A 144 0.70 -15.44 -4.65
N ASP A 145 0.52 -16.38 -5.54
CA ASP A 145 1.23 -16.45 -6.82
C ASP A 145 0.60 -15.46 -7.81
N ALA A 146 0.66 -14.21 -7.45
CA ALA A 146 0.03 -13.12 -8.16
C ALA A 146 1.07 -12.14 -8.68
N GLU A 147 0.65 -11.34 -9.68
CA GLU A 147 1.46 -10.24 -10.17
C GLU A 147 1.64 -9.17 -9.09
N PRO A 148 2.69 -8.34 -9.20
CA PRO A 148 2.90 -7.25 -8.27
C PRO A 148 1.70 -6.30 -8.21
N VAL A 149 1.41 -5.81 -7.02
CA VAL A 149 0.34 -4.83 -6.78
C VAL A 149 0.88 -3.65 -5.97
N VAL A 150 0.18 -2.56 -6.05
CA VAL A 150 0.51 -1.31 -5.35
C VAL A 150 -0.59 -0.95 -4.37
#